data_b61415365434b3bbb10defe2a1942c69
#
_entry.id   b61415365434b3bbb10defe2a1942c69
#
_cell.length_a   1.000
_cell.length_b   1.000
_cell.length_c   1.000
_cell.angle_alpha   90.00
_cell.angle_beta   90.00
_cell.angle_gamma   90.00
#
_symmetry.space_group_name_H-M   'P 1'
#
loop_
_entity.id
_entity.type
_entity.pdbx_description
1 polymer ?
#
loop_
_entity_poly.entity_id
_entity_poly.type
_entity_poly.pdbx_seq_one_letter_code
_entity_poly.pdbx_strand_id
1 'polypeptide(L)'
;MPKGTKHVVVVGAGLSGLTAIKQLRDEGHRVTCLEKSGDLGGVFADGSTYDSVLLTVSNYFMAFSDFLPSDERLKFWTRKEYYAYLRRYVHHYRLDECIQFGTEVESIRRAEDGWRVVGRQDGDPCETVCDAVAICSGMFQQPYIPPTRGLEEFEGTVIHARDYRNAKPFTGQRVLCVGLGESSADITSEISMVAKDCLLSLRRYPAVAPRYAPFQSDPYFTIDSSIVTSRIVNYLPSQAHAGLVQKSIGRYRRSKNPDVRCRGDWDRKAGPPPRQVITKNERVFRHIVDRQVRPNFSGIDRLSAHHVHYRDGSREAIDSIVFCTGFRPTFPFLEVGLRDLRDLYRQMYHVELGPTVAFIGFARPQQGGVPAIAEMQARHFAAVCSERCGLPSREQQVERARRDRIHWEREYYITPDVTSLVNYCHYMDALAEIVGCMPDTRRPWLDPKLYLKLWFGPQFSAQYRLRGPHATPARARRFLCGFPTPASLREIVSLSAFRGYAESPLAARELRPRRL
;
A
#
# COMPACT_ATOMS: atom_id res chain seq x y z
N MET A 1 3.40 20.92 31.91
CA MET A 1 3.67 19.87 30.92
C MET A 1 5.17 19.64 30.84
N PRO A 2 5.68 18.43 30.60
CA PRO A 2 7.12 18.23 30.35
C PRO A 2 7.59 19.15 29.22
N LYS A 3 8.80 19.71 29.34
CA LYS A 3 9.40 20.52 28.26
C LYS A 3 9.41 19.71 26.97
N GLY A 4 8.84 20.26 25.88
CA GLY A 4 8.78 19.62 24.57
C GLY A 4 7.48 18.88 24.22
N THR A 5 6.46 18.83 25.11
CA THR A 5 5.15 18.27 24.79
C THR A 5 4.42 19.17 23.81
N LYS A 6 4.05 18.63 22.62
CA LYS A 6 3.27 19.33 21.61
C LYS A 6 1.82 18.83 21.62
N HIS A 7 0.88 19.69 21.22
CA HIS A 7 -0.46 19.29 20.83
C HIS A 7 -0.46 18.97 19.32
N VAL A 8 -0.78 17.74 18.96
CA VAL A 8 -0.80 17.29 17.57
C VAL A 8 -2.21 16.89 17.18
N VAL A 9 -2.70 17.48 16.08
CA VAL A 9 -3.97 17.07 15.46
C VAL A 9 -3.68 16.00 14.42
N VAL A 10 -4.43 14.88 14.49
CA VAL A 10 -4.41 13.80 13.49
C VAL A 10 -5.69 13.87 12.69
N VAL A 11 -5.62 13.93 11.35
CA VAL A 11 -6.78 13.99 10.47
C VAL A 11 -7.08 12.62 9.89
N GLY A 12 -8.13 11.98 10.39
CA GLY A 12 -8.59 10.66 10.00
C GLY A 12 -8.18 9.53 10.94
N ALA A 13 -9.15 8.69 11.36
CA ALA A 13 -8.97 7.52 12.23
C ALA A 13 -8.91 6.19 11.46
N GLY A 14 -8.41 6.20 10.21
CA GLY A 14 -8.02 4.99 9.49
C GLY A 14 -6.74 4.37 10.05
N LEU A 15 -6.25 3.26 9.45
CA LEU A 15 -5.04 2.57 9.90
C LEU A 15 -3.84 3.51 10.14
N SER A 16 -3.68 4.53 9.29
CA SER A 16 -2.57 5.50 9.37
C SER A 16 -2.73 6.44 10.57
N GLY A 17 -3.95 6.92 10.80
CA GLY A 17 -4.25 7.78 11.95
C GLY A 17 -4.11 7.04 13.28
N LEU A 18 -4.61 5.80 13.35
CA LEU A 18 -4.50 4.99 14.57
C LEU A 18 -3.04 4.77 14.98
N THR A 19 -2.16 4.44 14.04
CA THR A 19 -0.74 4.31 14.38
C THR A 19 -0.09 5.66 14.65
N ALA A 20 -0.50 6.75 13.98
CA ALA A 20 0.01 8.10 14.26
C ALA A 20 -0.32 8.54 15.70
N ILE A 21 -1.58 8.36 16.14
CA ILE A 21 -2.00 8.64 17.53
C ILE A 21 -1.08 7.90 18.50
N LYS A 22 -0.91 6.59 18.29
CA LYS A 22 -0.12 5.73 19.18
C LYS A 22 1.36 6.19 19.25
N GLN A 23 2.02 6.40 18.10
CA GLN A 23 3.43 6.77 18.08
C GLN A 23 3.67 8.17 18.67
N LEU A 24 2.75 9.12 18.47
CA LEU A 24 2.81 10.45 19.09
C LEU A 24 2.60 10.40 20.60
N ARG A 25 1.66 9.58 21.08
CA ARG A 25 1.45 9.37 22.53
C ARG A 25 2.64 8.69 23.21
N ASP A 26 3.30 7.75 22.55
CA ASP A 26 4.53 7.11 23.05
C ASP A 26 5.65 8.14 23.30
N GLU A 27 5.69 9.21 22.51
CA GLU A 27 6.64 10.32 22.69
C GLU A 27 6.16 11.38 23.71
N GLY A 28 4.98 11.17 24.32
CA GLY A 28 4.45 12.06 25.34
C GLY A 28 3.70 13.29 24.81
N HIS A 29 3.33 13.31 23.53
CA HIS A 29 2.52 14.38 22.95
C HIS A 29 1.05 14.25 23.30
N ARG A 30 0.35 15.41 23.39
CA ARG A 30 -1.12 15.45 23.44
C ARG A 30 -1.65 15.29 22.02
N VAL A 31 -2.58 14.38 21.82
CA VAL A 31 -3.13 14.08 20.49
C VAL A 31 -4.65 14.26 20.48
N THR A 32 -5.16 14.93 19.45
CA THR A 32 -6.58 14.99 19.08
C THR A 32 -6.72 14.47 17.67
N CYS A 33 -7.53 13.42 17.48
CA CYS A 33 -7.80 12.88 16.15
C CYS A 33 -9.21 13.28 15.71
N LEU A 34 -9.32 13.86 14.53
CA LEU A 34 -10.58 14.30 13.92
C LEU A 34 -10.96 13.30 12.82
N GLU A 35 -12.04 12.57 13.03
CA GLU A 35 -12.56 11.57 12.09
C GLU A 35 -13.96 11.96 11.62
N LYS A 36 -14.13 12.08 10.30
CA LYS A 36 -15.39 12.52 9.70
C LYS A 36 -16.54 11.52 9.79
N SER A 37 -16.22 10.24 9.88
CA SER A 37 -17.23 9.19 10.04
C SER A 37 -17.57 8.94 11.51
N GLY A 38 -18.65 8.22 11.75
CA GLY A 38 -19.04 7.81 13.10
C GLY A 38 -18.25 6.60 13.64
N ASP A 39 -17.24 6.10 12.90
CA ASP A 39 -16.47 4.91 13.28
C ASP A 39 -15.03 4.99 12.79
N LEU A 40 -14.16 4.20 13.44
CA LEU A 40 -12.75 4.07 13.07
C LEU A 40 -12.54 3.09 11.89
N GLY A 41 -11.32 3.05 11.36
CA GLY A 41 -10.90 2.02 10.40
C GLY A 41 -10.87 2.49 8.94
N GLY A 42 -11.45 3.65 8.63
CA GLY A 42 -11.44 4.24 7.28
C GLY A 42 -12.07 3.29 6.25
N VAL A 43 -11.34 2.92 5.20
CA VAL A 43 -11.85 2.02 4.14
C VAL A 43 -12.17 0.60 4.62
N PHE A 44 -11.82 0.24 5.84
CA PHE A 44 -12.13 -1.06 6.44
C PHE A 44 -13.33 -1.02 7.37
N ALA A 45 -13.87 0.16 7.69
CA ALA A 45 -15.10 0.32 8.44
C ALA A 45 -16.29 -0.34 7.73
N ASP A 46 -17.35 -0.62 8.47
CA ASP A 46 -18.55 -1.23 7.90
C ASP A 46 -19.18 -0.33 6.83
N GLY A 47 -19.61 -0.94 5.72
CA GLY A 47 -20.22 -0.23 4.59
C GLY A 47 -19.28 0.60 3.72
N SER A 48 -17.99 0.69 4.05
CA SER A 48 -17.03 1.53 3.31
C SER A 48 -16.51 0.90 2.01
N THR A 49 -16.66 -0.41 1.84
CA THR A 49 -16.22 -1.15 0.65
C THR A 49 -17.10 -2.38 0.43
N TYR A 50 -16.82 -3.17 -0.63
CA TYR A 50 -17.62 -4.36 -0.97
C TYR A 50 -17.45 -5.51 0.05
N ASP A 51 -18.46 -6.39 0.11
CA ASP A 51 -18.63 -7.39 1.18
C ASP A 51 -17.50 -8.43 1.21
N SER A 52 -17.04 -8.85 0.04
CA SER A 52 -16.10 -9.95 -0.16
C SER A 52 -14.62 -9.56 -0.11
N VAL A 53 -14.29 -8.33 0.31
CA VAL A 53 -12.90 -7.88 0.37
C VAL A 53 -12.03 -8.85 1.15
N LEU A 54 -11.03 -9.38 0.44
CA LEU A 54 -9.92 -10.11 1.01
C LEU A 54 -8.66 -9.26 0.84
N LEU A 55 -7.93 -9.03 1.90
CA LEU A 55 -6.72 -8.19 1.87
C LEU A 55 -5.70 -8.72 0.87
N THR A 56 -4.88 -7.84 0.36
CA THR A 56 -3.91 -8.13 -0.72
C THR A 56 -2.54 -8.53 -0.21
N VAL A 57 -2.32 -8.43 1.10
CA VAL A 57 -1.14 -8.93 1.82
C VAL A 57 -1.58 -9.68 3.07
N SER A 58 -0.75 -10.63 3.52
CA SER A 58 -1.08 -11.48 4.66
C SER A 58 -1.13 -10.72 5.98
N ASN A 59 -1.77 -11.32 6.96
CA ASN A 59 -2.04 -10.76 8.28
C ASN A 59 -0.80 -10.17 8.97
N TYR A 60 0.34 -10.85 8.91
CA TYR A 60 1.58 -10.35 9.52
C TYR A 60 2.18 -9.13 8.82
N PHE A 61 1.91 -8.94 7.52
CA PHE A 61 2.29 -7.72 6.80
C PHE A 61 1.27 -6.59 6.96
N MET A 62 0.03 -6.92 7.33
CA MET A 62 -1.01 -5.94 7.65
C MET A 62 -0.99 -5.51 9.11
N ALA A 63 -0.23 -6.19 9.96
CA ALA A 63 -0.12 -5.86 11.37
C ALA A 63 0.92 -4.78 11.66
N PHE A 64 0.67 -3.98 12.68
CA PHE A 64 1.66 -3.06 13.25
C PHE A 64 2.76 -3.84 13.98
N SER A 65 3.98 -3.28 14.00
CA SER A 65 5.16 -3.97 14.52
C SER A 65 5.11 -4.26 16.02
N ASP A 66 4.32 -3.50 16.75
CA ASP A 66 4.13 -3.59 18.19
C ASP A 66 2.85 -4.35 18.59
N PHE A 67 2.02 -4.73 17.61
CA PHE A 67 0.77 -5.46 17.85
C PHE A 67 0.58 -6.59 16.83
N LEU A 68 1.52 -7.54 16.82
CA LEU A 68 1.48 -8.69 15.91
C LEU A 68 0.40 -9.69 16.34
N PRO A 69 -0.24 -10.40 15.38
CA PRO A 69 -1.11 -11.54 15.69
C PRO A 69 -0.33 -12.60 16.48
N SER A 70 -0.85 -13.06 17.62
CA SER A 70 -0.12 -13.96 18.51
C SER A 70 -0.31 -15.44 18.15
N ASP A 71 -1.51 -15.82 17.70
CA ASP A 71 -1.91 -17.23 17.56
C ASP A 71 -2.60 -17.53 16.23
N GLU A 72 -2.46 -16.64 15.26
CA GLU A 72 -3.07 -16.81 13.95
C GLU A 72 -2.12 -17.47 12.96
N ARG A 73 -2.65 -18.41 12.16
CA ARG A 73 -1.93 -18.91 10.99
C ARG A 73 -1.71 -17.78 9.99
N LEU A 74 -0.67 -17.92 9.18
CA LEU A 74 -0.46 -17.06 8.02
C LEU A 74 -1.66 -17.15 7.08
N LYS A 75 -2.37 -16.03 6.87
CA LYS A 75 -3.56 -15.95 6.02
C LYS A 75 -3.76 -14.52 5.51
N PHE A 76 -4.62 -14.38 4.52
CA PHE A 76 -5.15 -13.07 4.15
C PHE A 76 -6.41 -12.80 4.98
N TRP A 77 -6.44 -11.68 5.67
CA TRP A 77 -7.62 -11.28 6.41
C TRP A 77 -8.73 -10.82 5.47
N THR A 78 -9.96 -11.14 5.81
CA THR A 78 -11.14 -10.43 5.30
C THR A 78 -11.20 -9.02 5.87
N ARG A 79 -12.00 -8.14 5.24
CA ARG A 79 -12.26 -6.79 5.78
C ARG A 79 -12.69 -6.83 7.25
N LYS A 80 -13.63 -7.71 7.58
CA LYS A 80 -14.15 -7.84 8.96
C LYS A 80 -13.07 -8.25 9.96
N GLU A 81 -12.22 -9.20 9.60
CA GLU A 81 -11.11 -9.63 10.47
C GLU A 81 -10.09 -8.52 10.68
N TYR A 82 -9.77 -7.74 9.63
CA TYR A 82 -8.86 -6.63 9.76
C TYR A 82 -9.45 -5.47 10.56
N TYR A 83 -10.73 -5.16 10.34
CA TYR A 83 -11.43 -4.18 11.16
C TYR A 83 -11.44 -4.58 12.65
N ALA A 84 -11.73 -5.85 12.96
CA ALA A 84 -11.64 -6.37 14.31
C ALA A 84 -10.22 -6.27 14.90
N TYR A 85 -9.18 -6.48 14.08
CA TYR A 85 -7.79 -6.26 14.48
C TYR A 85 -7.54 -4.78 14.84
N LEU A 86 -8.00 -3.83 14.02
CA LEU A 86 -7.86 -2.39 14.31
C LEU A 86 -8.60 -2.00 15.59
N ARG A 87 -9.80 -2.52 15.83
CA ARG A 87 -10.52 -2.28 17.09
C ARG A 87 -9.78 -2.82 18.30
N ARG A 88 -9.19 -4.03 18.21
CA ARG A 88 -8.34 -4.57 19.29
C ARG A 88 -7.11 -3.70 19.54
N TYR A 89 -6.49 -3.16 18.48
CA TYR A 89 -5.36 -2.24 18.59
C TYR A 89 -5.76 -0.96 19.33
N VAL A 90 -6.87 -0.34 18.95
CA VAL A 90 -7.40 0.86 19.60
C VAL A 90 -7.69 0.62 21.07
N HIS A 91 -8.39 -0.46 21.39
CA HIS A 91 -8.71 -0.82 22.76
C HIS A 91 -7.45 -1.09 23.62
N HIS A 92 -6.49 -1.84 23.08
CA HIS A 92 -5.24 -2.20 23.76
C HIS A 92 -4.43 -0.97 24.18
N TYR A 93 -4.37 0.03 23.30
CA TYR A 93 -3.61 1.26 23.53
C TYR A 93 -4.49 2.43 24.00
N ARG A 94 -5.78 2.25 24.22
CA ARG A 94 -6.76 3.29 24.62
C ARG A 94 -6.69 4.50 23.69
N LEU A 95 -6.73 4.27 22.37
CA LEU A 95 -6.61 5.34 21.39
C LEU A 95 -7.92 6.07 21.14
N ASP A 96 -9.03 5.44 21.46
CA ASP A 96 -10.40 5.98 21.41
C ASP A 96 -10.56 7.29 22.20
N GLU A 97 -9.87 7.41 23.32
CA GLU A 97 -9.82 8.64 24.13
C GLU A 97 -9.34 9.89 23.35
N CYS A 98 -8.64 9.69 22.24
CA CYS A 98 -8.11 10.76 21.40
C CYS A 98 -8.97 11.08 20.18
N ILE A 99 -10.01 10.26 19.86
CA ILE A 99 -10.75 10.35 18.61
C ILE A 99 -12.06 11.11 18.81
N GLN A 100 -12.24 12.15 18.00
CA GLN A 100 -13.50 12.90 17.86
C GLN A 100 -14.15 12.46 16.54
N PHE A 101 -15.18 11.63 16.65
CA PHE A 101 -15.98 11.18 15.50
C PHE A 101 -16.94 12.27 15.02
N GLY A 102 -17.51 12.11 13.82
CA GLY A 102 -18.41 13.06 13.22
C GLY A 102 -17.76 14.42 12.89
N THR A 103 -16.41 14.47 12.89
CA THR A 103 -15.66 15.74 12.74
C THR A 103 -14.95 15.79 11.39
N GLU A 104 -15.53 16.55 10.45
CA GLU A 104 -14.95 16.77 9.12
C GLU A 104 -14.08 18.03 9.10
N VAL A 105 -12.81 17.88 8.73
CA VAL A 105 -11.86 18.98 8.58
C VAL A 105 -12.09 19.68 7.24
N GLU A 106 -12.36 20.99 7.30
CA GLU A 106 -12.59 21.84 6.12
C GLU A 106 -11.38 22.71 5.76
N SER A 107 -10.55 23.09 6.76
CA SER A 107 -9.40 23.97 6.53
C SER A 107 -8.30 23.74 7.57
N ILE A 108 -7.04 23.79 7.10
CA ILE A 108 -5.84 23.79 7.93
C ILE A 108 -4.99 24.98 7.52
N ARG A 109 -4.84 25.96 8.43
CA ARG A 109 -4.15 27.22 8.19
C ARG A 109 -3.07 27.48 9.21
N ARG A 110 -2.07 28.28 8.86
CA ARG A 110 -1.10 28.76 9.84
C ARG A 110 -1.76 29.71 10.84
N ALA A 111 -1.43 29.55 12.11
CA ALA A 111 -1.70 30.46 13.22
C ALA A 111 -0.39 31.15 13.65
N GLU A 112 -0.47 32.11 14.59
CA GLU A 112 0.72 32.78 15.14
C GLU A 112 1.70 31.76 15.71
N ASP A 113 1.21 30.83 16.51
CA ASP A 113 2.02 29.76 17.13
C ASP A 113 1.51 28.37 16.74
N GLY A 114 1.69 28.00 15.46
CA GLY A 114 1.34 26.66 15.01
C GLY A 114 0.28 26.61 13.92
N TRP A 115 -0.79 25.86 14.13
CA TRP A 115 -1.82 25.57 13.14
C TRP A 115 -3.22 25.71 13.71
N ARG A 116 -4.12 26.22 12.90
CA ARG A 116 -5.57 26.30 13.13
C ARG A 116 -6.25 25.30 12.21
N VAL A 117 -6.93 24.34 12.81
CA VAL A 117 -7.72 23.32 12.11
C VAL A 117 -9.19 23.65 12.33
N VAL A 118 -9.91 23.94 11.24
CA VAL A 118 -11.31 24.30 11.25
C VAL A 118 -12.11 23.19 10.57
N GLY A 119 -13.29 22.90 11.08
CA GLY A 119 -14.16 21.88 10.52
C GLY A 119 -15.57 21.95 11.09
N ARG A 120 -16.30 20.84 10.93
CA ARG A 120 -17.63 20.65 11.51
C ARG A 120 -17.70 19.36 12.29
N GLN A 121 -18.25 19.44 13.49
CA GLN A 121 -18.58 18.25 14.29
C GLN A 121 -20.08 18.08 14.32
N ASP A 122 -20.59 16.98 13.76
CA ASP A 122 -22.02 16.69 13.62
C ASP A 122 -22.81 17.85 12.96
N GLY A 123 -22.14 18.62 12.11
CA GLY A 123 -22.70 19.78 11.40
C GLY A 123 -22.40 21.14 12.05
N ASP A 124 -22.01 21.17 13.31
CA ASP A 124 -21.68 22.39 14.03
C ASP A 124 -20.22 22.82 13.77
N PRO A 125 -19.93 24.11 13.60
CA PRO A 125 -18.58 24.60 13.42
C PRO A 125 -17.70 24.27 14.62
N CYS A 126 -16.49 23.78 14.35
CA CYS A 126 -15.49 23.52 15.37
C CYS A 126 -14.10 23.99 14.94
N GLU A 127 -13.27 24.29 15.93
CA GLU A 127 -11.91 24.75 15.71
C GLU A 127 -10.96 24.15 16.75
N THR A 128 -9.76 23.79 16.29
CA THR A 128 -8.68 23.31 17.15
C THR A 128 -7.37 24.00 16.80
N VAL A 129 -6.72 24.61 17.79
CA VAL A 129 -5.36 25.15 17.65
C VAL A 129 -4.36 24.11 18.15
N CYS A 130 -3.27 23.90 17.38
CA CYS A 130 -2.28 22.85 17.66
C CYS A 130 -0.89 23.23 17.16
N ASP A 131 0.14 22.55 17.68
CA ASP A 131 1.53 22.77 17.30
C ASP A 131 1.90 22.07 15.98
N ALA A 132 1.23 20.95 15.68
CA ALA A 132 1.54 20.13 14.51
C ALA A 132 0.32 19.35 14.01
N VAL A 133 0.36 18.91 12.74
CA VAL A 133 -0.73 18.19 12.10
C VAL A 133 -0.20 16.94 11.38
N ALA A 134 -0.82 15.78 11.65
CA ALA A 134 -0.63 14.55 10.90
C ALA A 134 -1.82 14.30 9.96
N ILE A 135 -1.58 14.41 8.65
CA ILE A 135 -2.61 14.18 7.63
C ILE A 135 -2.65 12.69 7.34
N CYS A 136 -3.72 12.02 7.80
CA CYS A 136 -3.95 10.57 7.70
C CYS A 136 -5.26 10.26 6.95
N SER A 137 -5.71 11.16 6.07
CA SER A 137 -7.02 11.12 5.40
C SER A 137 -7.16 9.99 4.36
N GLY A 138 -6.09 9.24 4.09
CA GLY A 138 -6.08 8.06 3.21
C GLY A 138 -5.89 8.39 1.73
N MET A 139 -5.50 7.38 0.94
CA MET A 139 -5.20 7.55 -0.49
C MET A 139 -6.36 7.18 -1.42
N PHE A 140 -7.42 6.57 -0.91
CA PHE A 140 -8.57 6.09 -1.70
C PHE A 140 -9.79 6.99 -1.50
N GLN A 141 -9.62 8.31 -1.72
CA GLN A 141 -10.64 9.30 -1.43
C GLN A 141 -11.56 9.57 -2.61
N GLN A 142 -11.00 10.06 -3.71
CA GLN A 142 -11.77 10.43 -4.89
C GLN A 142 -11.70 9.35 -5.95
N PRO A 143 -12.84 8.74 -6.34
CA PRO A 143 -12.91 7.82 -7.47
C PRO A 143 -12.38 8.49 -8.74
N TYR A 144 -11.58 7.76 -9.51
CA TYR A 144 -11.11 8.26 -10.79
C TYR A 144 -11.79 7.51 -11.94
N ILE A 145 -12.67 8.19 -12.65
CA ILE A 145 -13.23 7.74 -13.92
C ILE A 145 -12.48 8.47 -15.05
N PRO A 146 -11.75 7.74 -15.93
CA PRO A 146 -11.02 8.38 -17.00
C PRO A 146 -12.00 9.03 -18.00
N PRO A 147 -11.64 10.18 -18.59
CA PRO A 147 -12.40 10.77 -19.67
C PRO A 147 -12.63 9.74 -20.77
N THR A 148 -13.89 9.44 -21.06
CA THR A 148 -14.29 8.43 -22.05
C THR A 148 -15.34 9.07 -22.97
N ARG A 149 -15.02 9.16 -24.25
CA ARG A 149 -15.91 9.78 -25.26
C ARG A 149 -17.25 9.05 -25.31
N GLY A 150 -18.34 9.78 -25.27
CA GLY A 150 -19.71 9.25 -25.31
C GLY A 150 -20.17 8.62 -23.98
N LEU A 151 -19.47 8.85 -22.87
CA LEU A 151 -19.92 8.37 -21.55
C LEU A 151 -21.25 9.00 -21.16
N GLU A 152 -21.46 10.24 -21.54
CA GLU A 152 -22.71 11.01 -21.35
C GLU A 152 -23.87 10.51 -22.22
N GLU A 153 -23.57 9.80 -23.29
CA GLU A 153 -24.56 9.19 -24.19
C GLU A 153 -24.99 7.78 -23.74
N PHE A 154 -24.28 7.19 -22.78
CA PHE A 154 -24.55 5.83 -22.34
C PHE A 154 -25.78 5.79 -21.42
N GLU A 155 -26.80 5.04 -21.83
CA GLU A 155 -28.10 4.95 -21.14
C GLU A 155 -28.14 3.85 -20.05
N GLY A 156 -27.09 3.03 -19.93
CA GLY A 156 -27.01 1.97 -18.93
C GLY A 156 -26.48 2.46 -17.57
N THR A 157 -26.29 1.52 -16.65
CA THR A 157 -25.77 1.83 -15.33
C THR A 157 -24.26 2.06 -15.36
N VAL A 158 -23.78 3.17 -14.80
CA VAL A 158 -22.36 3.49 -14.64
C VAL A 158 -22.04 3.61 -13.16
N ILE A 159 -21.12 2.78 -12.68
CA ILE A 159 -20.61 2.88 -11.31
C ILE A 159 -19.07 2.84 -11.29
N HIS A 160 -18.51 3.38 -10.20
CA HIS A 160 -17.12 3.14 -9.84
C HIS A 160 -17.01 1.99 -8.82
N ALA A 161 -15.87 1.29 -8.76
CA ALA A 161 -15.61 0.22 -7.78
C ALA A 161 -15.84 0.63 -6.32
N ARG A 162 -15.78 1.93 -6.00
CA ARG A 162 -16.15 2.50 -4.70
C ARG A 162 -17.59 2.19 -4.31
N ASP A 163 -18.50 2.24 -5.29
CA ASP A 163 -19.93 2.14 -5.05
C ASP A 163 -20.43 0.69 -5.20
N TYR A 164 -19.57 -0.20 -5.69
CA TYR A 164 -19.85 -1.63 -5.75
C TYR A 164 -19.94 -2.24 -4.33
N ARG A 165 -20.94 -3.06 -4.09
CA ARG A 165 -21.13 -3.81 -2.84
C ARG A 165 -21.15 -5.31 -3.06
N ASN A 166 -21.89 -5.79 -4.05
CA ASN A 166 -21.97 -7.20 -4.45
C ASN A 166 -22.49 -7.31 -5.90
N ALA A 167 -22.46 -8.52 -6.45
CA ALA A 167 -22.80 -8.76 -7.84
C ALA A 167 -24.30 -8.82 -8.15
N LYS A 168 -25.20 -8.86 -7.16
CA LYS A 168 -26.66 -9.04 -7.38
C LYS A 168 -27.28 -8.07 -8.40
N PRO A 169 -26.95 -6.75 -8.39
CA PRO A 169 -27.53 -5.80 -9.35
C PRO A 169 -27.21 -6.12 -10.81
N PHE A 170 -26.17 -6.91 -11.07
CA PHE A 170 -25.66 -7.22 -12.41
C PHE A 170 -26.18 -8.57 -12.95
N THR A 171 -27.10 -9.22 -12.23
CA THR A 171 -27.65 -10.52 -12.63
C THR A 171 -28.33 -10.44 -14.01
N GLY A 172 -27.90 -11.30 -14.95
CA GLY A 172 -28.42 -11.37 -16.30
C GLY A 172 -28.03 -10.22 -17.23
N GLN A 173 -27.22 -9.25 -16.78
CA GLN A 173 -26.78 -8.11 -17.57
C GLN A 173 -25.48 -8.43 -18.36
N ARG A 174 -25.23 -7.64 -19.42
CA ARG A 174 -23.95 -7.58 -20.13
C ARG A 174 -23.13 -6.48 -19.46
N VAL A 175 -22.08 -6.86 -18.75
CA VAL A 175 -21.31 -5.92 -17.90
C VAL A 175 -19.92 -5.69 -18.46
N LEU A 176 -19.54 -4.43 -18.59
CA LEU A 176 -18.18 -4.01 -18.91
C LEU A 176 -17.44 -3.61 -17.63
N CYS A 177 -16.44 -4.39 -17.23
CA CYS A 177 -15.47 -4.01 -16.20
C CYS A 177 -14.27 -3.32 -16.85
N VAL A 178 -13.83 -2.16 -16.31
CA VAL A 178 -12.75 -1.37 -16.89
C VAL A 178 -11.54 -1.34 -15.94
N GLY A 179 -10.41 -1.87 -16.41
CA GLY A 179 -9.16 -1.97 -15.63
C GLY A 179 -9.03 -3.29 -14.87
N LEU A 180 -7.79 -3.66 -14.48
CA LEU A 180 -7.51 -4.85 -13.68
C LEU A 180 -6.48 -4.51 -12.59
N GLY A 181 -6.97 -4.07 -11.45
CA GLY A 181 -6.27 -3.95 -10.19
C GLY A 181 -6.84 -4.94 -9.16
N GLU A 182 -6.49 -4.77 -7.90
CA GLU A 182 -6.92 -5.66 -6.80
C GLU A 182 -8.45 -5.77 -6.70
N SER A 183 -9.15 -4.63 -6.63
CA SER A 183 -10.61 -4.61 -6.56
C SER A 183 -11.25 -5.17 -7.83
N SER A 184 -10.70 -4.86 -9.00
CA SER A 184 -11.25 -5.36 -10.26
C SER A 184 -11.18 -6.87 -10.37
N ALA A 185 -10.10 -7.49 -9.89
CA ALA A 185 -9.97 -8.94 -9.94
C ALA A 185 -11.05 -9.66 -9.12
N ASP A 186 -11.43 -9.10 -7.96
CA ASP A 186 -12.56 -9.61 -7.16
C ASP A 186 -13.90 -9.29 -7.84
N ILE A 187 -14.16 -8.02 -8.15
CA ILE A 187 -15.44 -7.54 -8.70
C ILE A 187 -15.77 -8.22 -10.03
N THR A 188 -14.79 -8.28 -10.95
CA THR A 188 -14.98 -8.94 -12.26
C THR A 188 -15.28 -10.42 -12.10
N SER A 189 -14.58 -11.10 -11.16
CA SER A 189 -14.83 -12.51 -10.86
C SER A 189 -16.24 -12.74 -10.30
N GLU A 190 -16.72 -11.88 -9.42
CA GLU A 190 -18.07 -12.00 -8.84
C GLU A 190 -19.17 -11.70 -9.87
N ILE A 191 -19.00 -10.63 -10.64
CA ILE A 191 -19.94 -10.25 -11.69
C ILE A 191 -20.05 -11.37 -12.74
N SER A 192 -18.93 -11.98 -13.13
CA SER A 192 -18.91 -13.05 -14.14
C SER A 192 -19.73 -14.30 -13.76
N MET A 193 -19.99 -14.50 -12.46
CA MET A 193 -20.80 -15.62 -11.98
C MET A 193 -22.32 -15.39 -12.13
N VAL A 194 -22.77 -14.16 -12.28
CA VAL A 194 -24.20 -13.80 -12.32
C VAL A 194 -24.60 -13.05 -13.60
N ALA A 195 -23.67 -12.41 -14.26
CA ALA A 195 -23.89 -11.67 -15.49
C ALA A 195 -24.19 -12.61 -16.66
N LYS A 196 -24.96 -12.13 -17.64
CA LYS A 196 -25.15 -12.81 -18.93
C LYS A 196 -23.84 -12.82 -19.72
N ASP A 197 -23.08 -11.75 -19.66
CA ASP A 197 -21.79 -11.59 -20.31
C ASP A 197 -20.92 -10.62 -19.49
N CYS A 198 -19.64 -10.94 -19.31
CA CYS A 198 -18.70 -10.13 -18.57
C CYS A 198 -17.47 -9.79 -19.42
N LEU A 199 -17.39 -8.53 -19.84
CA LEU A 199 -16.29 -7.98 -20.60
C LEU A 199 -15.28 -7.33 -19.66
N LEU A 200 -13.98 -7.50 -19.93
CA LEU A 200 -12.89 -6.86 -19.18
C LEU A 200 -12.04 -6.01 -20.14
N SER A 201 -12.22 -4.69 -20.10
CA SER A 201 -11.47 -3.78 -20.96
C SER A 201 -10.14 -3.39 -20.30
N LEU A 202 -9.05 -3.62 -21.02
CA LEU A 202 -7.69 -3.38 -20.59
C LEU A 202 -6.91 -2.61 -21.68
N ARG A 203 -5.96 -1.76 -21.27
CA ARG A 203 -5.05 -1.07 -22.21
C ARG A 203 -3.74 -1.84 -22.40
N ARG A 204 -3.44 -2.80 -21.54
CA ARG A 204 -2.23 -3.63 -21.53
C ARG A 204 -2.43 -4.81 -20.58
N TYR A 205 -1.52 -5.76 -20.59
CA TYR A 205 -1.46 -6.84 -19.61
C TYR A 205 -0.88 -6.32 -18.30
N PRO A 206 -1.65 -6.20 -17.20
CA PRO A 206 -1.11 -5.89 -15.88
C PRO A 206 -0.37 -7.09 -15.31
N ALA A 207 0.65 -6.85 -14.48
CA ALA A 207 1.30 -7.91 -13.72
C ALA A 207 0.38 -8.43 -12.62
N VAL A 208 0.24 -9.75 -12.53
CA VAL A 208 -0.60 -10.42 -11.54
C VAL A 208 0.20 -11.45 -10.76
N ALA A 209 0.18 -11.39 -9.45
CA ALA A 209 0.79 -12.40 -8.58
C ALA A 209 -0.28 -13.19 -7.82
N PRO A 210 -0.03 -14.46 -7.50
CA PRO A 210 -0.94 -15.21 -6.66
C PRO A 210 -0.84 -14.73 -5.20
N ARG A 211 -1.91 -14.87 -4.44
CA ARG A 211 -1.88 -14.69 -2.98
C ARG A 211 -1.09 -15.81 -2.30
N TYR A 212 -1.30 -17.04 -2.73
CA TYR A 212 -0.61 -18.23 -2.21
C TYR A 212 0.45 -18.72 -3.21
N ALA A 213 1.57 -19.18 -2.71
CA ALA A 213 2.66 -19.69 -3.55
C ALA A 213 2.29 -21.06 -4.13
N PRO A 214 2.05 -21.19 -5.45
CA PRO A 214 1.39 -22.38 -6.03
C PRO A 214 2.26 -23.65 -6.09
N PHE A 215 3.53 -23.53 -5.72
CA PHE A 215 4.48 -24.64 -5.79
C PHE A 215 5.09 -25.01 -4.43
N GLN A 216 4.56 -24.47 -3.35
CA GLN A 216 4.98 -24.83 -2.00
C GLN A 216 4.16 -26.03 -1.51
N SER A 217 4.79 -26.89 -0.71
CA SER A 217 4.13 -28.02 -0.07
C SER A 217 3.11 -27.60 0.99
N ASP A 218 3.32 -26.43 1.60
CA ASP A 218 2.36 -25.81 2.51
C ASP A 218 1.36 -24.98 1.70
N PRO A 219 0.07 -25.38 1.63
CA PRO A 219 -0.96 -24.64 0.90
C PRO A 219 -1.27 -23.27 1.49
N TYR A 220 -0.81 -22.98 2.72
CA TYR A 220 -0.98 -21.67 3.38
C TYR A 220 0.23 -20.75 3.22
N PHE A 221 1.24 -21.17 2.47
CA PHE A 221 2.41 -20.34 2.22
C PHE A 221 2.07 -19.21 1.24
N THR A 222 2.07 -17.98 1.74
CA THR A 222 1.71 -16.79 0.95
C THR A 222 2.87 -16.30 0.11
N ILE A 223 2.56 -15.59 -0.99
CA ILE A 223 3.59 -15.01 -1.86
C ILE A 223 4.42 -13.95 -1.13
N ASP A 224 3.81 -13.20 -0.24
CA ASP A 224 4.47 -12.14 0.52
C ASP A 224 5.33 -12.67 1.69
N SER A 225 5.15 -13.91 2.11
CA SER A 225 6.05 -14.60 3.03
C SER A 225 7.17 -15.37 2.31
N SER A 226 7.19 -15.35 0.98
CA SER A 226 8.23 -15.98 0.17
C SER A 226 9.52 -15.17 0.13
N ILE A 227 10.57 -15.74 -0.48
CA ILE A 227 11.87 -15.06 -0.62
C ILE A 227 11.81 -13.76 -1.39
N VAL A 228 10.79 -13.52 -2.22
CA VAL A 228 10.65 -12.29 -3.02
C VAL A 228 10.50 -11.05 -2.15
N THR A 229 10.02 -11.20 -0.90
CA THR A 229 9.92 -10.09 0.05
C THR A 229 11.15 -9.96 0.97
N SER A 230 12.15 -10.82 0.80
CA SER A 230 13.36 -10.78 1.60
C SER A 230 14.26 -9.60 1.26
N ARG A 231 15.07 -9.17 2.23
CA ARG A 231 16.03 -8.06 2.03
C ARG A 231 16.99 -8.37 0.88
N ILE A 232 17.55 -9.59 0.82
CA ILE A 232 18.51 -9.94 -0.21
C ILE A 232 17.96 -9.77 -1.62
N VAL A 233 16.72 -10.21 -1.88
CA VAL A 233 16.09 -10.10 -3.19
C VAL A 233 15.80 -8.63 -3.56
N ASN A 234 15.40 -7.82 -2.59
CA ASN A 234 15.11 -6.40 -2.81
C ASN A 234 16.35 -5.54 -3.05
N TYR A 235 17.52 -6.00 -2.60
CA TYR A 235 18.80 -5.34 -2.86
C TYR A 235 19.56 -5.94 -4.04
N LEU A 236 18.99 -6.92 -4.77
CA LEU A 236 19.60 -7.43 -6.00
C LEU A 236 19.56 -6.38 -7.11
N PRO A 237 20.57 -6.39 -8.00
CA PRO A 237 20.50 -5.62 -9.25
C PRO A 237 19.24 -5.97 -10.04
N SER A 238 18.64 -4.97 -10.71
CA SER A 238 17.38 -5.15 -11.46
C SER A 238 17.45 -6.30 -12.48
N GLN A 239 18.60 -6.53 -13.11
CA GLN A 239 18.81 -7.64 -14.04
C GLN A 239 18.73 -9.03 -13.35
N ALA A 240 19.34 -9.18 -12.18
CA ALA A 240 19.29 -10.42 -11.40
C ALA A 240 17.86 -10.70 -10.90
N HIS A 241 17.17 -9.66 -10.42
CA HIS A 241 15.76 -9.75 -10.04
C HIS A 241 14.89 -10.17 -11.23
N ALA A 242 15.04 -9.54 -12.40
CA ALA A 242 14.33 -9.91 -13.63
C ALA A 242 14.57 -11.38 -14.01
N GLY A 243 15.79 -11.88 -13.88
CA GLY A 243 16.13 -13.29 -14.13
C GLY A 243 15.40 -14.27 -13.21
N LEU A 244 15.27 -13.95 -11.91
CA LEU A 244 14.49 -14.77 -10.97
C LEU A 244 13.00 -14.80 -11.35
N VAL A 245 12.44 -13.67 -11.70
CA VAL A 245 11.04 -13.55 -12.14
C VAL A 245 10.80 -14.36 -13.42
N GLN A 246 11.68 -14.26 -14.42
CA GLN A 246 11.57 -15.01 -15.67
C GLN A 246 11.60 -16.53 -15.45
N LYS A 247 12.42 -17.03 -14.52
CA LYS A 247 12.39 -18.46 -14.12
C LYS A 247 11.03 -18.85 -13.55
N SER A 248 10.43 -18.01 -12.71
CA SER A 248 9.12 -18.26 -12.13
C SER A 248 8.02 -18.29 -13.19
N ILE A 249 8.00 -17.32 -14.12
CA ILE A 249 7.08 -17.26 -15.26
C ILE A 249 7.21 -18.53 -16.11
N GLY A 250 8.44 -18.98 -16.42
CA GLY A 250 8.69 -20.22 -17.15
C GLY A 250 8.14 -21.47 -16.45
N ARG A 251 8.17 -21.50 -15.11
CA ARG A 251 7.58 -22.60 -14.31
C ARG A 251 6.06 -22.58 -14.36
N TYR A 252 5.42 -21.39 -14.25
CA TYR A 252 3.98 -21.24 -14.35
C TYR A 252 3.44 -21.68 -15.71
N ARG A 253 4.08 -21.30 -16.79
CA ARG A 253 3.68 -21.66 -18.16
C ARG A 253 3.72 -23.17 -18.43
N ARG A 254 4.56 -23.92 -17.72
CA ARG A 254 4.66 -25.39 -17.82
C ARG A 254 3.73 -26.13 -16.85
N SER A 255 2.90 -25.41 -16.09
CA SER A 255 1.97 -26.02 -15.15
C SER A 255 0.89 -26.84 -15.86
N LYS A 256 0.51 -27.96 -15.27
CA LYS A 256 -0.66 -28.76 -15.72
C LYS A 256 -1.99 -28.05 -15.38
N ASN A 257 -2.00 -27.21 -14.34
CA ASN A 257 -3.17 -26.41 -13.96
C ASN A 257 -3.42 -25.30 -15.01
N PRO A 258 -4.61 -25.27 -15.68
CA PRO A 258 -4.93 -24.31 -16.73
C PRO A 258 -4.85 -22.85 -16.26
N ASP A 259 -5.30 -22.56 -15.04
CA ASP A 259 -5.33 -21.20 -14.47
C ASP A 259 -3.92 -20.69 -14.27
N VAL A 260 -3.04 -21.54 -13.69
CA VAL A 260 -1.62 -21.23 -13.48
C VAL A 260 -0.89 -21.03 -14.81
N ARG A 261 -1.21 -21.86 -15.82
CA ARG A 261 -0.63 -21.71 -17.17
C ARG A 261 -1.12 -20.45 -17.86
N CYS A 262 -2.42 -20.14 -17.83
CA CYS A 262 -3.01 -18.92 -18.35
C CYS A 262 -2.32 -17.69 -17.73
N ARG A 263 -2.15 -17.67 -16.40
CA ARG A 263 -1.41 -16.62 -15.72
C ARG A 263 0.03 -16.51 -16.21
N GLY A 264 0.74 -17.63 -16.35
CA GLY A 264 2.13 -17.64 -16.84
C GLY A 264 2.26 -17.05 -18.26
N ASP A 265 1.31 -17.32 -19.14
CA ASP A 265 1.24 -16.70 -20.48
C ASP A 265 0.90 -15.21 -20.43
N TRP A 266 0.02 -14.82 -19.51
CA TRP A 266 -0.32 -13.43 -19.22
C TRP A 266 0.90 -12.65 -18.71
N ASP A 267 1.60 -13.17 -17.69
CA ASP A 267 2.78 -12.53 -17.09
C ASP A 267 3.91 -12.36 -18.13
N ARG A 268 4.06 -13.31 -19.06
CA ARG A 268 5.01 -13.16 -20.18
C ARG A 268 4.67 -11.97 -21.06
N LYS A 269 3.37 -11.72 -21.32
CA LYS A 269 2.89 -10.59 -22.12
C LYS A 269 2.95 -9.27 -21.35
N ALA A 270 2.76 -9.33 -20.06
CA ALA A 270 2.88 -8.17 -19.16
C ALA A 270 4.31 -7.62 -19.09
N GLY A 271 5.29 -8.49 -19.30
CA GLY A 271 6.71 -8.14 -19.18
C GLY A 271 7.24 -8.27 -17.75
N PRO A 272 8.53 -8.05 -17.54
CA PRO A 272 9.14 -8.26 -16.23
C PRO A 272 8.64 -7.21 -15.22
N PRO A 273 8.13 -7.63 -14.02
CA PRO A 273 8.18 -6.76 -12.86
C PRO A 273 9.67 -6.46 -12.56
N PRO A 274 10.05 -5.37 -11.98
CA PRO A 274 9.30 -4.56 -11.02
C PRO A 274 8.60 -3.32 -11.59
N ARG A 275 8.63 -3.08 -12.90
CA ARG A 275 8.13 -1.85 -13.52
C ARG A 275 6.60 -1.69 -13.57
N GLN A 276 5.86 -2.50 -12.83
CA GLN A 276 4.39 -2.44 -12.80
C GLN A 276 3.86 -2.57 -11.38
N VAL A 277 2.70 -1.96 -11.13
CA VAL A 277 1.90 -2.30 -9.95
C VAL A 277 1.43 -3.74 -10.11
N ILE A 278 1.71 -4.57 -9.12
CA ILE A 278 1.35 -5.99 -9.14
C ILE A 278 -0.03 -6.15 -8.48
N THR A 279 -0.97 -6.71 -9.21
CA THR A 279 -2.26 -7.17 -8.67
C THR A 279 -2.04 -8.53 -8.01
N LYS A 280 -2.24 -8.63 -6.70
CA LYS A 280 -2.06 -9.88 -5.92
C LYS A 280 -3.38 -10.63 -5.81
N ASN A 281 -3.97 -10.94 -6.95
CA ASN A 281 -5.26 -11.61 -7.02
C ASN A 281 -5.41 -12.36 -8.34
N GLU A 282 -5.17 -13.65 -8.30
CA GLU A 282 -5.21 -14.53 -9.47
C GLU A 282 -6.60 -15.09 -9.80
N ARG A 283 -7.63 -14.82 -8.98
CA ARG A 283 -8.97 -15.44 -9.13
C ARG A 283 -9.57 -15.25 -10.52
N VAL A 284 -9.35 -14.08 -11.11
CA VAL A 284 -9.87 -13.73 -12.44
C VAL A 284 -9.43 -14.71 -13.55
N PHE A 285 -8.27 -15.39 -13.41
CA PHE A 285 -7.78 -16.30 -14.44
C PHE A 285 -8.65 -17.54 -14.59
N ARG A 286 -9.23 -18.05 -13.51
CA ARG A 286 -10.22 -19.14 -13.58
C ARG A 286 -11.38 -18.75 -14.48
N HIS A 287 -11.95 -17.58 -14.27
CA HIS A 287 -13.10 -17.10 -15.05
C HIS A 287 -12.72 -16.78 -16.51
N ILE A 288 -11.47 -16.38 -16.78
CA ILE A 288 -10.97 -16.21 -18.16
C ILE A 288 -10.82 -17.57 -18.85
N VAL A 289 -10.27 -18.58 -18.16
CA VAL A 289 -10.10 -19.94 -18.71
C VAL A 289 -11.46 -20.56 -19.00
N ASP A 290 -12.43 -20.39 -18.10
CA ASP A 290 -13.80 -20.90 -18.25
C ASP A 290 -14.67 -20.04 -19.21
N ARG A 291 -14.07 -19.02 -19.84
CA ARG A 291 -14.72 -18.09 -20.78
C ARG A 291 -15.90 -17.29 -20.18
N GLN A 292 -15.97 -17.19 -18.88
CA GLN A 292 -16.93 -16.35 -18.17
C GLN A 292 -16.54 -14.87 -18.19
N VAL A 293 -15.23 -14.57 -18.35
CA VAL A 293 -14.70 -13.23 -18.53
C VAL A 293 -14.00 -13.16 -19.88
N ARG A 294 -14.36 -12.17 -20.70
CA ARG A 294 -13.78 -11.92 -22.02
C ARG A 294 -12.88 -10.67 -21.97
N PRO A 295 -11.53 -10.80 -21.86
CA PRO A 295 -10.64 -9.64 -21.87
C PRO A 295 -10.48 -9.06 -23.27
N ASN A 296 -10.56 -7.72 -23.36
CA ASN A 296 -10.24 -6.94 -24.56
C ASN A 296 -9.09 -5.96 -24.25
N PHE A 297 -8.05 -5.94 -25.08
CA PHE A 297 -6.83 -5.15 -24.87
C PHE A 297 -6.71 -3.96 -25.84
N SER A 298 -7.67 -3.76 -26.72
CA SER A 298 -7.64 -2.65 -27.69
C SER A 298 -7.90 -1.30 -27.05
N GLY A 299 -8.51 -1.31 -25.86
CA GLY A 299 -8.92 -0.11 -25.16
C GLY A 299 -10.20 0.49 -25.76
N ILE A 300 -10.94 1.20 -24.93
CA ILE A 300 -12.19 1.88 -25.32
C ILE A 300 -11.86 3.06 -26.20
N ASP A 301 -12.53 3.16 -27.35
CA ASP A 301 -12.54 4.34 -28.21
C ASP A 301 -13.66 5.30 -27.79
N ARG A 302 -14.91 4.81 -27.77
CA ARG A 302 -16.08 5.57 -27.35
C ARG A 302 -17.18 4.67 -26.82
N LEU A 303 -18.15 5.27 -26.15
CA LEU A 303 -19.43 4.69 -25.76
C LEU A 303 -20.54 5.24 -26.63
N SER A 304 -21.67 4.55 -26.68
CA SER A 304 -22.94 5.04 -27.21
C SER A 304 -24.07 4.44 -26.35
N ALA A 305 -25.33 4.78 -26.58
CA ALA A 305 -26.47 4.44 -25.73
C ALA A 305 -26.41 3.02 -25.08
N HIS A 306 -26.04 1.98 -25.84
CA HIS A 306 -26.01 0.60 -25.36
C HIS A 306 -24.77 -0.19 -25.80
N HIS A 307 -23.69 0.49 -26.29
CA HIS A 307 -22.52 -0.20 -26.80
C HIS A 307 -21.21 0.42 -26.35
N VAL A 308 -20.21 -0.43 -26.15
CA VAL A 308 -18.81 -0.05 -26.14
C VAL A 308 -18.19 -0.27 -27.52
N HIS A 309 -17.46 0.72 -28.03
CA HIS A 309 -16.68 0.66 -29.26
C HIS A 309 -15.20 0.65 -28.88
N TYR A 310 -14.47 -0.31 -29.41
CA TYR A 310 -13.04 -0.45 -29.15
C TYR A 310 -12.20 0.13 -30.29
N ARG A 311 -10.95 0.44 -30.01
CA ARG A 311 -10.02 1.06 -30.98
C ARG A 311 -9.65 0.15 -32.17
N ASP A 312 -9.88 -1.16 -32.05
CA ASP A 312 -9.71 -2.12 -33.16
C ASP A 312 -10.93 -2.18 -34.10
N GLY A 313 -11.92 -1.33 -33.91
CA GLY A 313 -13.16 -1.26 -34.66
C GLY A 313 -14.25 -2.24 -34.19
N SER A 314 -13.96 -3.14 -33.27
CA SER A 314 -14.98 -4.02 -32.70
C SER A 314 -15.93 -3.26 -31.77
N ARG A 315 -17.16 -3.79 -31.64
CA ARG A 315 -18.14 -3.25 -30.70
C ARG A 315 -18.87 -4.38 -29.97
N GLU A 316 -19.28 -4.09 -28.74
CA GLU A 316 -20.04 -5.01 -27.90
C GLU A 316 -21.22 -4.29 -27.26
N ALA A 317 -22.35 -4.99 -27.15
CA ALA A 317 -23.50 -4.47 -26.46
C ALA A 317 -23.33 -4.63 -24.95
N ILE A 318 -23.62 -3.57 -24.19
CA ILE A 318 -23.47 -3.53 -22.73
C ILE A 318 -24.67 -2.86 -22.07
N ASP A 319 -25.00 -3.34 -20.86
CA ASP A 319 -26.08 -2.80 -20.02
C ASP A 319 -25.53 -2.01 -18.82
N SER A 320 -24.30 -2.34 -18.39
CA SER A 320 -23.65 -1.67 -17.25
C SER A 320 -22.16 -1.56 -17.43
N ILE A 321 -21.58 -0.51 -16.82
CA ILE A 321 -20.12 -0.27 -16.75
C ILE A 321 -19.68 -0.16 -15.29
N VAL A 322 -18.64 -0.91 -14.92
CA VAL A 322 -17.98 -0.81 -13.63
C VAL A 322 -16.56 -0.32 -13.82
N PHE A 323 -16.30 0.91 -13.48
CA PHE A 323 -14.96 1.50 -13.52
C PHE A 323 -14.13 1.06 -12.31
N CYS A 324 -13.14 0.20 -12.52
CA CYS A 324 -12.16 -0.21 -11.52
C CYS A 324 -10.81 0.51 -11.77
N THR A 325 -10.89 1.80 -11.98
CA THR A 325 -9.80 2.63 -12.51
C THR A 325 -9.02 3.40 -11.44
N GLY A 326 -9.28 3.09 -10.17
CA GLY A 326 -8.52 3.59 -9.03
C GLY A 326 -9.04 4.89 -8.45
N PHE A 327 -8.20 5.53 -7.62
CA PHE A 327 -8.55 6.71 -6.84
C PHE A 327 -7.44 7.74 -6.92
N ARG A 328 -7.80 9.00 -6.63
CA ARG A 328 -6.86 10.10 -6.44
C ARG A 328 -6.95 10.62 -5.00
N PRO A 329 -5.85 10.78 -4.29
CA PRO A 329 -5.85 11.49 -3.03
C PRO A 329 -6.07 12.98 -3.29
N THR A 330 -6.87 13.63 -2.45
CA THR A 330 -7.14 15.05 -2.50
C THR A 330 -7.01 15.68 -1.12
N PHE A 331 -6.62 16.94 -1.09
CA PHE A 331 -6.39 17.68 0.14
C PHE A 331 -7.05 19.06 0.06
N PRO A 332 -8.40 19.14 -0.11
CA PRO A 332 -9.09 20.40 -0.32
C PRO A 332 -9.03 21.33 0.90
N PHE A 333 -8.72 20.79 2.06
CA PHE A 333 -8.55 21.50 3.32
C PHE A 333 -7.17 22.19 3.47
N LEU A 334 -6.27 22.02 2.51
CA LEU A 334 -4.96 22.68 2.49
C LEU A 334 -4.94 23.83 1.50
N GLU A 335 -4.35 24.96 1.88
CA GLU A 335 -4.12 26.09 0.99
C GLU A 335 -3.01 25.83 -0.03
N VAL A 336 -2.06 24.96 0.30
CA VAL A 336 -0.99 24.57 -0.62
C VAL A 336 -1.51 23.58 -1.67
N GLY A 337 -1.27 23.89 -2.92
CA GLY A 337 -1.68 23.06 -4.05
C GLY A 337 -0.79 21.82 -4.20
N LEU A 338 -1.07 20.74 -3.45
CA LEU A 338 -0.40 19.46 -3.64
C LEU A 338 -1.05 18.69 -4.79
N ARG A 339 -0.36 18.63 -5.95
CA ARG A 339 -0.83 17.93 -7.16
C ARG A 339 -0.26 16.51 -7.27
N ASP A 340 0.93 16.28 -6.73
CA ASP A 340 1.66 15.01 -6.85
C ASP A 340 2.35 14.67 -5.52
N LEU A 341 2.05 13.50 -4.98
CA LEU A 341 2.67 13.01 -3.74
C LEU A 341 4.20 12.82 -3.86
N ARG A 342 4.73 12.72 -5.09
CA ARG A 342 6.18 12.62 -5.35
C ARG A 342 6.93 13.93 -5.11
N ASP A 343 6.23 15.05 -4.99
CA ASP A 343 6.82 16.35 -4.64
C ASP A 343 7.09 16.46 -3.13
N LEU A 344 6.54 15.55 -2.32
CA LEU A 344 6.79 15.49 -0.90
C LEU A 344 8.17 14.87 -0.61
N TYR A 345 8.95 15.53 0.22
CA TYR A 345 10.16 14.94 0.80
C TYR A 345 9.79 13.64 1.55
N ARG A 346 10.40 12.53 1.16
CA ARG A 346 10.09 11.19 1.69
C ARG A 346 8.61 10.80 1.58
N GLN A 347 7.86 11.40 0.64
CA GLN A 347 6.40 11.25 0.54
C GLN A 347 5.67 11.53 1.87
N MET A 348 6.24 12.44 2.67
CA MET A 348 5.74 12.83 3.99
C MET A 348 5.64 14.33 4.18
N TYR A 349 6.60 15.12 3.70
CA TYR A 349 6.67 16.53 4.05
C TYR A 349 6.61 17.44 2.83
N HIS A 350 5.68 18.38 2.87
CA HIS A 350 5.62 19.46 1.89
C HIS A 350 6.54 20.59 2.34
N VAL A 351 7.40 21.05 1.45
CA VAL A 351 8.46 22.02 1.76
C VAL A 351 7.93 23.35 2.30
N GLU A 352 6.72 23.77 1.91
CA GLU A 352 6.11 25.02 2.38
C GLU A 352 5.39 24.86 3.72
N LEU A 353 4.87 23.66 4.03
CA LEU A 353 4.22 23.39 5.32
C LEU A 353 5.25 23.16 6.43
N GLY A 354 6.47 22.75 6.08
CA GLY A 354 7.56 22.55 7.03
C GLY A 354 7.45 21.26 7.87
N PRO A 355 8.24 21.15 8.96
CA PRO A 355 8.37 19.92 9.73
C PRO A 355 7.16 19.60 10.61
N THR A 356 6.26 20.56 10.82
CA THR A 356 5.11 20.42 11.71
C THR A 356 3.86 19.88 11.02
N VAL A 357 3.91 19.63 9.70
CA VAL A 357 2.82 18.94 8.97
C VAL A 357 3.40 17.74 8.25
N ALA A 358 2.85 16.55 8.52
CA ALA A 358 3.27 15.31 7.86
C ALA A 358 2.09 14.57 7.23
N PHE A 359 2.32 14.02 6.04
CA PHE A 359 1.41 13.12 5.33
C PHE A 359 1.79 11.68 5.68
N ILE A 360 0.87 10.93 6.30
CA ILE A 360 1.14 9.57 6.80
C ILE A 360 0.21 8.56 6.11
N GLY A 361 0.80 7.50 5.56
CA GLY A 361 0.06 6.43 4.87
C GLY A 361 -0.19 6.68 3.39
N PHE A 362 0.50 7.65 2.78
CA PHE A 362 0.39 7.95 1.34
C PHE A 362 1.51 7.33 0.50
N ALA A 363 2.55 6.76 1.09
CA ALA A 363 3.52 5.94 0.39
C ALA A 363 3.00 4.51 0.24
N ARG A 364 2.78 4.08 -1.00
CA ARG A 364 2.27 2.75 -1.32
C ARG A 364 3.41 1.78 -1.56
N PRO A 365 3.52 0.66 -0.82
CA PRO A 365 4.55 -0.32 -1.09
C PRO A 365 4.24 -1.13 -2.35
N GLN A 366 5.26 -1.45 -3.14
CA GLN A 366 5.17 -2.42 -4.23
C GLN A 366 4.86 -3.82 -3.66
N GLN A 367 5.45 -4.15 -2.53
CA GLN A 367 5.25 -5.36 -1.75
C GLN A 367 5.24 -5.01 -0.26
N GLY A 368 4.70 -5.86 0.61
CA GLY A 368 4.49 -5.52 2.00
C GLY A 368 3.22 -4.70 2.23
N GLY A 369 3.00 -4.26 3.44
CA GLY A 369 1.76 -3.60 3.88
C GLY A 369 1.90 -2.09 4.08
N VAL A 370 0.88 -1.34 3.71
CA VAL A 370 0.75 0.10 4.04
C VAL A 370 0.84 0.36 5.55
N PRO A 371 0.29 -0.51 6.45
CA PRO A 371 0.35 -0.27 7.89
C PRO A 371 1.78 -0.13 8.43
N ALA A 372 2.70 -0.97 7.95
CA ALA A 372 4.11 -0.90 8.37
C ALA A 372 4.80 0.41 7.93
N ILE A 373 4.49 0.88 6.71
CA ILE A 373 5.00 2.16 6.21
C ILE A 373 4.40 3.31 7.03
N ALA A 374 3.08 3.32 7.22
CA ALA A 374 2.40 4.36 8.01
C ALA A 374 2.93 4.42 9.45
N GLU A 375 3.19 3.28 10.06
CA GLU A 375 3.81 3.21 11.39
C GLU A 375 5.23 3.81 11.39
N MET A 376 6.07 3.48 10.41
CA MET A 376 7.43 4.04 10.33
C MET A 376 7.40 5.55 10.06
N GLN A 377 6.48 6.01 9.20
CA GLN A 377 6.26 7.44 8.98
C GLN A 377 5.79 8.14 10.27
N ALA A 378 4.86 7.53 11.00
CA ALA A 378 4.39 8.06 12.28
C ALA A 378 5.51 8.15 13.32
N ARG A 379 6.38 7.12 13.43
CA ARG A 379 7.56 7.14 14.30
C ARG A 379 8.55 8.24 13.92
N HIS A 380 8.76 8.45 12.62
CA HIS A 380 9.61 9.53 12.14
C HIS A 380 9.00 10.90 12.48
N PHE A 381 7.71 11.10 12.24
CA PHE A 381 7.03 12.37 12.56
C PHE A 381 7.02 12.63 14.07
N ALA A 382 6.75 11.64 14.89
CA ALA A 382 6.83 11.76 16.35
C ALA A 382 8.24 12.13 16.82
N ALA A 383 9.29 11.56 16.21
CA ALA A 383 10.67 11.93 16.48
C ALA A 383 11.01 13.38 16.07
N VAL A 384 10.42 13.88 14.98
CA VAL A 384 10.53 15.29 14.57
C VAL A 384 9.81 16.20 15.55
N CYS A 385 8.58 15.86 15.96
CA CYS A 385 7.83 16.60 16.97
C CYS A 385 8.56 16.70 18.31
N SER A 386 9.25 15.63 18.70
CA SER A 386 10.09 15.55 19.91
C SER A 386 11.48 16.14 19.74
N GLU A 387 11.80 16.73 18.58
CA GLU A 387 13.11 17.33 18.27
C GLU A 387 14.29 16.35 18.36
N ARG A 388 14.01 15.02 18.32
CA ARG A 388 15.06 13.97 18.30
C ARG A 388 15.68 13.81 16.92
N CYS A 389 15.02 14.22 15.86
CA CYS A 389 15.57 14.37 14.52
C CYS A 389 14.98 15.60 13.84
N GLY A 390 15.79 16.24 12.98
CA GLY A 390 15.38 17.36 12.17
C GLY A 390 15.13 16.95 10.72
N LEU A 391 14.51 17.84 9.94
CA LEU A 391 14.47 17.71 8.49
C LEU A 391 15.71 18.41 7.88
N PRO A 392 16.17 17.98 6.71
CA PRO A 392 17.21 18.70 5.97
C PRO A 392 16.75 20.11 5.56
N SER A 393 17.65 20.93 5.01
CA SER A 393 17.29 22.24 4.49
C SER A 393 16.22 22.14 3.40
N ARG A 394 15.52 23.24 3.14
CA ARG A 394 14.46 23.31 2.11
C ARG A 394 14.97 22.84 0.74
N GLU A 395 16.14 23.30 0.35
CA GLU A 395 16.79 22.94 -0.92
C GLU A 395 17.13 21.44 -0.99
N GLN A 396 17.61 20.89 0.11
CA GLN A 396 17.92 19.47 0.23
C GLN A 396 16.67 18.60 0.17
N GLN A 397 15.55 19.06 0.76
CA GLN A 397 14.25 18.36 0.68
C GLN A 397 13.75 18.31 -0.76
N VAL A 398 13.76 19.44 -1.48
CA VAL A 398 13.34 19.53 -2.88
C VAL A 398 14.21 18.65 -3.79
N GLU A 399 15.53 18.76 -3.65
CA GLU A 399 16.45 17.95 -4.45
C GLU A 399 16.29 16.46 -4.16
N ARG A 400 16.03 16.10 -2.91
CA ARG A 400 15.77 14.71 -2.56
C ARG A 400 14.47 14.20 -3.14
N ALA A 401 13.37 14.94 -3.05
CA ALA A 401 12.09 14.58 -3.66
C ALA A 401 12.25 14.39 -5.19
N ARG A 402 12.97 15.31 -5.85
CA ARG A 402 13.29 15.20 -7.28
C ARG A 402 14.08 13.92 -7.61
N ARG A 403 15.10 13.59 -6.83
CA ARG A 403 15.90 12.35 -7.04
C ARG A 403 15.09 11.09 -6.80
N ASP A 404 14.30 11.06 -5.74
CA ASP A 404 13.41 9.95 -5.43
C ASP A 404 12.38 9.76 -6.55
N ARG A 405 11.80 10.85 -7.07
CA ARG A 405 10.87 10.82 -8.22
C ARG A 405 11.53 10.20 -9.45
N ILE A 406 12.71 10.66 -9.86
CA ILE A 406 13.45 10.12 -11.02
C ILE A 406 13.77 8.64 -10.80
N HIS A 407 14.18 8.26 -9.59
CA HIS A 407 14.47 6.86 -9.25
C HIS A 407 13.22 5.99 -9.39
N TRP A 408 12.10 6.36 -8.79
CA TRP A 408 10.87 5.58 -8.84
C TRP A 408 10.24 5.54 -10.23
N GLU A 409 10.36 6.58 -11.02
CA GLU A 409 9.90 6.59 -12.42
C GLU A 409 10.70 5.62 -13.30
N ARG A 410 11.99 5.42 -13.02
CA ARG A 410 12.82 4.42 -13.71
C ARG A 410 12.52 2.99 -13.27
N GLU A 411 12.25 2.79 -11.99
CA GLU A 411 12.01 1.47 -11.40
C GLU A 411 10.58 0.97 -11.65
N TYR A 412 9.60 1.87 -11.69
CA TYR A 412 8.20 1.50 -11.81
C TYR A 412 7.53 2.19 -12.99
N TYR A 413 6.60 1.48 -13.64
CA TYR A 413 5.69 2.13 -14.57
C TYR A 413 4.69 2.98 -13.78
N ILE A 414 5.02 4.26 -13.63
CA ILE A 414 4.19 5.23 -12.92
C ILE A 414 3.25 5.88 -13.91
N THR A 415 1.96 5.73 -13.66
CA THR A 415 0.90 6.48 -14.34
C THR A 415 0.48 7.65 -13.46
N PRO A 416 -0.23 8.67 -14.00
CA PRO A 416 -0.81 9.73 -13.18
C PRO A 416 -1.68 9.23 -12.01
N ASP A 417 -2.19 8.00 -12.12
CA ASP A 417 -3.05 7.37 -11.13
C ASP A 417 -2.27 6.58 -10.06
N VAL A 418 -0.94 6.40 -10.24
CA VAL A 418 -0.06 5.66 -9.32
C VAL A 418 1.18 6.48 -9.03
N THR A 419 1.04 7.51 -8.23
CA THR A 419 2.10 8.49 -7.94
C THR A 419 2.88 8.22 -6.67
N SER A 420 2.52 7.20 -5.90
CA SER A 420 3.05 6.98 -4.54
C SER A 420 3.77 5.66 -4.34
N LEU A 421 4.10 4.94 -5.42
CA LEU A 421 4.72 3.62 -5.33
C LEU A 421 6.18 3.69 -4.87
N VAL A 422 6.54 2.87 -3.87
CA VAL A 422 7.90 2.77 -3.33
C VAL A 422 8.36 1.32 -3.19
N ASN A 423 9.67 1.07 -3.26
CA ASN A 423 10.23 -0.20 -2.80
C ASN A 423 10.14 -0.24 -1.28
N TYR A 424 9.41 -1.22 -0.76
CA TYR A 424 9.14 -1.36 0.67
C TYR A 424 10.44 -1.44 1.50
N CYS A 425 11.38 -2.29 1.08
CA CYS A 425 12.62 -2.51 1.79
C CYS A 425 13.45 -1.23 1.89
N HIS A 426 13.72 -0.60 0.74
CA HIS A 426 14.54 0.60 0.67
C HIS A 426 13.92 1.78 1.41
N TYR A 427 12.60 1.92 1.31
CA TYR A 427 11.87 3.00 1.97
C TYR A 427 11.89 2.85 3.48
N MET A 428 11.58 1.63 3.97
CA MET A 428 11.58 1.33 5.40
C MET A 428 12.97 1.45 6.03
N ASP A 429 14.00 0.90 5.37
CA ASP A 429 15.38 0.98 5.85
C ASP A 429 15.86 2.44 5.90
N ALA A 430 15.54 3.26 4.90
CA ALA A 430 15.93 4.66 4.86
C ALA A 430 15.29 5.48 6.00
N LEU A 431 14.01 5.26 6.31
CA LEU A 431 13.38 5.91 7.47
C LEU A 431 13.88 5.34 8.79
N ALA A 432 14.12 4.02 8.86
CA ALA A 432 14.64 3.38 10.07
C ALA A 432 16.05 3.86 10.44
N GLU A 433 16.88 4.22 9.46
CA GLU A 433 18.19 4.86 9.71
C GLU A 433 18.01 6.24 10.39
N ILE A 434 17.06 7.05 9.92
CA ILE A 434 16.79 8.38 10.49
C ILE A 434 16.22 8.25 11.92
N VAL A 435 15.26 7.34 12.11
CA VAL A 435 14.63 7.09 13.44
C VAL A 435 15.62 6.41 14.41
N GLY A 436 16.70 5.81 13.92
CA GLY A 436 17.67 5.07 14.74
C GLY A 436 17.25 3.64 15.09
N CYS A 437 16.32 3.06 14.31
CA CYS A 437 15.80 1.70 14.56
C CYS A 437 16.15 0.68 13.46
N MET A 438 17.09 1.01 12.58
CA MET A 438 17.58 0.08 11.56
C MET A 438 18.19 -1.17 12.21
N PRO A 439 17.74 -2.40 11.88
CA PRO A 439 18.31 -3.60 12.46
C PRO A 439 19.79 -3.78 12.09
N ASP A 440 20.54 -4.51 12.92
CA ASP A 440 21.93 -4.81 12.61
C ASP A 440 22.02 -5.92 11.55
N THR A 441 22.29 -5.52 10.34
CA THR A 441 22.44 -6.42 9.19
C THR A 441 23.90 -6.68 8.80
N ARG A 442 24.88 -6.23 9.63
CA ARG A 442 26.31 -6.26 9.27
C ARG A 442 27.14 -7.24 10.10
N ARG A 443 26.68 -7.60 11.30
CA ARG A 443 27.43 -8.41 12.26
C ARG A 443 26.82 -9.80 12.45
N PRO A 444 27.11 -10.78 11.53
CA PRO A 444 26.53 -12.12 11.60
C PRO A 444 26.94 -12.91 12.85
N TRP A 445 28.08 -12.58 13.44
CA TRP A 445 28.63 -13.28 14.61
C TRP A 445 27.91 -12.98 15.92
N LEU A 446 27.15 -11.86 16.01
CA LEU A 446 26.41 -11.54 17.23
C LEU A 446 25.17 -12.44 17.43
N ASP A 447 24.45 -12.71 16.35
CA ASP A 447 23.28 -13.60 16.31
C ASP A 447 23.11 -14.15 14.89
N PRO A 448 23.79 -15.28 14.57
CA PRO A 448 23.77 -15.84 13.22
C PRO A 448 22.36 -16.20 12.74
N LYS A 449 21.52 -16.72 13.65
CA LYS A 449 20.13 -17.11 13.31
C LYS A 449 19.31 -15.88 12.93
N LEU A 450 19.32 -14.83 13.75
CA LEU A 450 18.61 -13.58 13.47
C LEU A 450 19.15 -12.92 12.21
N TYR A 451 20.46 -12.91 12.02
CA TYR A 451 21.11 -12.39 10.83
C TYR A 451 20.59 -13.04 9.54
N LEU A 452 20.51 -14.39 9.50
CA LEU A 452 19.92 -15.10 8.36
C LEU A 452 18.44 -14.71 8.14
N LYS A 453 17.67 -14.53 9.22
CA LYS A 453 16.28 -14.08 9.12
C LYS A 453 16.15 -12.67 8.57
N LEU A 454 17.02 -11.77 8.94
CA LEU A 454 17.01 -10.37 8.44
C LEU A 454 17.36 -10.27 6.96
N TRP A 455 18.18 -11.18 6.43
CA TRP A 455 18.56 -11.16 5.01
C TRP A 455 17.66 -12.03 4.13
N PHE A 456 17.32 -13.22 4.55
CA PHE A 456 16.65 -14.24 3.74
C PHE A 456 15.21 -14.54 4.18
N GLY A 457 14.79 -14.03 5.33
CA GLY A 457 13.41 -14.12 5.79
C GLY A 457 12.53 -13.01 5.20
N PRO A 458 11.19 -13.15 5.33
CA PRO A 458 10.25 -12.09 4.97
C PRO A 458 10.52 -10.83 5.76
N GLN A 459 10.41 -9.67 5.11
CA GLN A 459 10.75 -8.39 5.72
C GLN A 459 9.59 -7.83 6.54
N PHE A 460 9.29 -8.47 7.66
CA PHE A 460 8.26 -8.01 8.59
C PHE A 460 8.64 -6.71 9.30
N SER A 461 7.64 -5.90 9.63
CA SER A 461 7.81 -4.64 10.39
C SER A 461 8.47 -4.85 11.76
N ALA A 462 8.30 -6.02 12.37
CA ALA A 462 8.90 -6.38 13.67
C ALA A 462 10.43 -6.23 13.72
N GLN A 463 11.15 -6.34 12.58
CA GLN A 463 12.59 -6.15 12.56
C GLN A 463 13.03 -4.75 13.00
N TYR A 464 12.17 -3.74 12.82
CA TYR A 464 12.43 -2.36 13.24
C TYR A 464 12.08 -2.09 14.72
N ARG A 465 11.75 -3.15 15.48
CA ARG A 465 11.60 -3.15 16.95
C ARG A 465 12.75 -3.88 17.66
N LEU A 466 13.79 -4.31 16.93
CA LEU A 466 14.98 -4.93 17.52
C LEU A 466 15.86 -3.93 18.28
N ARG A 467 15.85 -2.66 17.91
CA ARG A 467 16.62 -1.59 18.54
C ARG A 467 16.00 -0.21 18.31
N GLY A 468 16.58 0.80 18.95
CA GLY A 468 16.14 2.20 18.84
C GLY A 468 14.95 2.53 19.74
N PRO A 469 14.30 3.69 19.51
CA PRO A 469 13.19 4.15 20.33
C PRO A 469 12.04 3.13 20.34
N HIS A 470 11.47 2.92 21.53
CA HIS A 470 10.35 1.99 21.78
C HIS A 470 10.62 0.56 21.26
N ALA A 471 11.89 0.11 21.32
CA ALA A 471 12.26 -1.25 20.94
C ALA A 471 11.69 -2.30 21.89
N THR A 472 11.35 -3.47 21.31
CA THR A 472 10.93 -4.67 22.03
C THR A 472 11.77 -5.86 21.55
N PRO A 473 13.11 -5.85 21.78
CA PRO A 473 14.04 -6.74 21.10
C PRO A 473 13.76 -8.22 21.34
N ALA A 474 13.42 -8.61 22.57
CA ALA A 474 13.13 -10.01 22.90
C ALA A 474 11.88 -10.54 22.15
N ARG A 475 10.80 -9.73 22.08
CA ARG A 475 9.56 -10.06 21.36
C ARG A 475 9.81 -10.12 19.84
N ALA A 476 10.47 -9.11 19.31
CA ALA A 476 10.79 -9.02 17.89
C ALA A 476 11.68 -10.18 17.43
N ARG A 477 12.74 -10.49 18.19
CA ARG A 477 13.65 -11.60 17.92
C ARG A 477 12.92 -12.95 17.97
N ARG A 478 12.09 -13.19 19.01
CA ARG A 478 11.30 -14.42 19.14
C ARG A 478 10.41 -14.63 17.92
N PHE A 479 9.70 -13.60 17.49
CA PHE A 479 8.85 -13.65 16.31
C PHE A 479 9.66 -13.96 15.03
N LEU A 480 10.68 -13.17 14.73
CA LEU A 480 11.49 -13.30 13.52
C LEU A 480 12.19 -14.67 13.44
N CYS A 481 12.78 -15.14 14.56
CA CYS A 481 13.46 -16.43 14.60
C CYS A 481 12.52 -17.64 14.64
N GLY A 482 11.28 -17.45 15.08
CA GLY A 482 10.23 -18.46 15.08
C GLY A 482 9.57 -18.65 13.73
N PHE A 483 9.56 -17.62 12.87
CA PHE A 483 8.96 -17.70 11.55
C PHE A 483 9.81 -18.56 10.59
N PRO A 484 9.22 -19.42 9.73
CA PRO A 484 9.96 -20.20 8.75
C PRO A 484 10.79 -19.31 7.80
N THR A 485 11.97 -19.76 7.41
CA THR A 485 12.74 -19.10 6.35
C THR A 485 12.31 -19.69 5.00
N PRO A 486 11.83 -18.85 4.06
CA PRO A 486 11.30 -19.34 2.79
C PRO A 486 12.40 -19.80 1.82
N ALA A 487 13.66 -19.44 2.10
CA ALA A 487 14.79 -19.80 1.26
C ALA A 487 15.34 -21.17 1.63
N SER A 488 15.52 -22.02 0.63
CA SER A 488 16.30 -23.25 0.76
C SER A 488 17.78 -22.95 0.99
N LEU A 489 18.53 -23.89 1.56
CA LEU A 489 19.98 -23.74 1.76
C LEU A 489 20.71 -23.43 0.44
N ARG A 490 20.28 -24.05 -0.66
CA ARG A 490 20.83 -23.81 -2.00
C ARG A 490 20.58 -22.39 -2.49
N GLU A 491 19.39 -21.84 -2.26
CA GLU A 491 19.06 -20.44 -2.59
C GLU A 491 19.85 -19.47 -1.71
N ILE A 492 19.99 -19.76 -0.41
CA ILE A 492 20.81 -18.94 0.50
C ILE A 492 22.25 -18.87 -0.02
N VAL A 493 22.86 -20.00 -0.37
CA VAL A 493 24.24 -20.05 -0.88
C VAL A 493 24.37 -19.30 -2.20
N SER A 494 23.47 -19.52 -3.15
CA SER A 494 23.53 -18.85 -4.46
C SER A 494 23.31 -17.33 -4.38
N LEU A 495 22.44 -16.88 -3.49
CA LEU A 495 22.14 -15.46 -3.30
C LEU A 495 23.16 -14.74 -2.41
N SER A 496 23.87 -15.47 -1.55
CA SER A 496 24.92 -14.89 -0.70
C SER A 496 26.07 -14.27 -1.51
N ALA A 497 26.32 -14.75 -2.73
CA ALA A 497 27.29 -14.16 -3.64
C ALA A 497 26.94 -12.70 -4.02
N PHE A 498 25.65 -12.33 -4.02
CA PHE A 498 25.19 -10.97 -4.32
C PHE A 498 25.17 -10.05 -3.11
N ARG A 499 25.37 -10.57 -1.90
CA ARG A 499 25.38 -9.77 -0.67
C ARG A 499 26.50 -8.72 -0.68
N GLY A 500 27.69 -9.11 -1.15
CA GLY A 500 28.81 -8.18 -1.28
C GLY A 500 28.50 -6.97 -2.18
N TYR A 501 27.65 -7.18 -3.22
CA TYR A 501 27.15 -6.07 -4.03
C TYR A 501 26.16 -5.19 -3.24
N ALA A 502 25.21 -5.78 -2.51
CA ALA A 502 24.25 -5.02 -1.70
C ALA A 502 24.90 -4.17 -0.59
N GLU A 503 26.03 -4.61 -0.07
CA GLU A 503 26.83 -3.89 0.93
C GLU A 503 27.92 -3.00 0.32
N SER A 504 28.12 -3.04 -1.01
CA SER A 504 29.18 -2.30 -1.69
C SER A 504 28.87 -0.80 -1.76
N PRO A 505 29.94 0.05 -1.86
CA PRO A 505 29.79 1.48 -2.11
C PRO A 505 29.04 1.79 -3.42
N LEU A 506 29.04 0.86 -4.41
CA LEU A 506 28.32 0.97 -5.66
C LEU A 506 26.81 0.80 -5.45
N ALA A 507 26.38 -0.22 -4.70
CA ALA A 507 24.97 -0.36 -4.29
C ALA A 507 24.52 0.80 -3.39
N ALA A 508 25.42 1.29 -2.53
CA ALA A 508 25.17 2.48 -1.74
C ALA A 508 25.03 3.76 -2.58
N ARG A 509 25.68 3.84 -3.75
CA ARG A 509 25.51 4.95 -4.71
C ARG A 509 24.24 4.81 -5.56
N GLU A 510 23.87 3.61 -5.93
CA GLU A 510 22.69 3.35 -6.78
C GLU A 510 21.40 3.19 -5.99
N LEU A 511 21.46 2.61 -4.79
CA LEU A 511 20.31 2.17 -4.00
C LEU A 511 20.13 2.97 -2.71
N ARG A 512 21.20 3.49 -2.14
CA ARG A 512 21.10 4.39 -1.00
C ARG A 512 21.07 5.82 -1.49
N PRO A 513 20.16 6.63 -0.95
CA PRO A 513 20.31 8.07 -1.07
C PRO A 513 21.68 8.43 -0.49
N ARG A 514 22.52 9.10 -1.27
CA ARG A 514 23.76 9.67 -0.73
C ARG A 514 23.41 10.42 0.54
N ARG A 515 24.08 10.07 1.65
CA ARG A 515 24.07 10.92 2.83
C ARG A 515 24.51 12.30 2.36
N LEU A 516 23.66 13.27 2.53
CA LEU A 516 24.03 14.67 2.51
C LEU A 516 24.52 15.03 3.89
#